data_e0d4e75a0e4c972d63dd3f3906e95bd2
#
_entry.id   e0d4e75a0e4c972d63dd3f3906e95bd2
#
_cell.length_a   1.000
_cell.length_b   1.000
_cell.length_c   1.000
_cell.angle_alpha   90.00
_cell.angle_beta   90.00
_cell.angle_gamma   90.00
#
_symmetry.space_group_name_H-M   'P 1'
#
loop_
_entity.id
_entity.type
_entity.pdbx_description
1 polymer ?
#
loop_
_entity_poly.entity_id
_entity_poly.type
_entity_poly.pdbx_seq_one_letter_code
_entity_poly.pdbx_strand_id
1 'polypeptide(L)'
;MRSFTHRLPLLLPFLALICTVGGRFPHCVLHWEMQRIRGDCEAQLQLQTAAAGCPGEWNNVSCWPNAAVGEVLTLPCPSPFLLFFEKKGNLSRNCTEKGWSSVYPDIRSACYSEITDQPKQLVFYKVVRVLSTVGHSLSLIALLTSTTLICLFRRLHCTRNYIHVNLFVSFMLRAVAVLAKDTLLFSEDEATDCSTQPSLVGCKATLVFFNYFVMANFFWLLVEGLYLHTLLLVIHTYSTRLSIYMFIGWGIPFVFVVAWIISRVNLEDTSCWEINDNPVPDRLINWPIMASIIINFILFISIIRVLVQKLRCSEVGGNDQSQYRRLAKSTLLLIPLFGVHYVVFFYLMEPDDQILKQIKIFFDLGLGSFQGLIVAVLYCFLNSEVQSELRRSLSLKRCVGREEKLQAVTLNRNGSQRSPTFPRNVRAQSILQTETSVL
;
A
#
# COMPACT_ATOMS: atom_id res chain seq x y z
N MET A 1 3.90 -5.05 26.73
CA MET A 1 2.88 -5.94 26.19
C MET A 1 1.42 -5.47 26.38
N ARG A 2 1.10 -4.70 27.41
CA ARG A 2 -0.24 -4.06 27.54
C ARG A 2 -0.60 -3.03 26.46
N SER A 3 0.38 -2.53 25.70
CA SER A 3 0.18 -1.48 24.68
C SER A 3 -0.35 -1.99 23.34
N PHE A 4 -0.24 -3.28 23.03
CA PHE A 4 -0.62 -3.81 21.70
C PHE A 4 -2.11 -4.17 21.61
N THR A 5 -2.69 -4.66 22.72
CA THR A 5 -4.13 -4.98 22.80
C THR A 5 -5.01 -3.72 22.80
N HIS A 6 -4.45 -2.55 23.18
CA HIS A 6 -5.17 -1.27 23.13
C HIS A 6 -5.18 -0.58 21.75
N ARG A 7 -4.34 -1.03 20.80
CA ARG A 7 -4.27 -0.39 19.46
C ARG A 7 -5.13 -1.08 18.39
N LEU A 8 -5.56 -2.30 18.62
CA LEU A 8 -6.50 -3.02 17.72
C LEU A 8 -7.86 -2.29 17.55
N PRO A 9 -8.46 -1.69 18.61
CA PRO A 9 -9.72 -0.96 18.47
C PRO A 9 -9.61 0.35 17.66
N LEU A 10 -8.41 0.86 17.38
CA LEU A 10 -8.22 2.02 16.51
C LEU A 10 -8.40 1.73 15.01
N LEU A 11 -8.32 0.46 14.60
CA LEU A 11 -8.60 0.04 13.22
C LEU A 11 -10.10 -0.02 12.91
N LEU A 12 -10.94 -0.29 13.91
CA LEU A 12 -12.39 -0.38 13.75
C LEU A 12 -13.03 0.96 13.32
N PRO A 13 -12.75 2.12 13.96
CA PRO A 13 -13.29 3.40 13.51
C PRO A 13 -12.73 3.82 12.14
N PHE A 14 -11.49 3.43 11.79
CA PHE A 14 -10.93 3.67 10.46
C PHE A 14 -11.66 2.86 9.38
N LEU A 15 -11.95 1.58 9.63
CA LEU A 15 -12.78 0.76 8.74
C LEU A 15 -14.23 1.30 8.63
N ALA A 16 -14.79 1.77 9.73
CA ALA A 16 -16.12 2.40 9.73
C ALA A 16 -16.14 3.71 8.92
N LEU A 17 -15.06 4.52 9.01
CA LEU A 17 -14.94 5.75 8.23
C LEU A 17 -14.87 5.47 6.72
N ILE A 18 -14.20 4.40 6.31
CA ILE A 18 -14.13 3.96 4.91
C ILE A 18 -15.49 3.53 4.39
N CYS A 19 -16.28 2.82 5.22
CA CYS A 19 -17.63 2.38 4.83
C CYS A 19 -18.65 3.52 4.68
N THR A 20 -18.37 4.70 5.24
CA THR A 20 -19.28 5.87 5.17
C THR A 20 -18.96 6.83 4.03
N VAL A 21 -17.82 6.66 3.36
CA VAL A 21 -17.43 7.51 2.23
C VAL A 21 -18.06 6.93 0.96
N GLY A 22 -19.08 7.61 0.42
CA GLY A 22 -19.73 7.24 -0.83
C GLY A 22 -18.74 7.25 -2.00
N GLY A 23 -18.89 6.28 -2.91
CA GLY A 23 -18.04 6.16 -4.09
C GLY A 23 -18.18 7.36 -5.04
N ARG A 24 -17.11 7.65 -5.78
CA ARG A 24 -17.08 8.67 -6.83
C ARG A 24 -17.27 8.02 -8.20
N PHE A 25 -18.23 8.51 -8.96
CA PHE A 25 -18.45 8.06 -10.34
C PHE A 25 -17.56 8.87 -11.28
N PRO A 26 -16.80 8.25 -12.19
CA PRO A 26 -15.95 8.98 -13.14
C PRO A 26 -16.71 10.03 -13.93
N HIS A 27 -17.95 9.74 -14.34
CA HIS A 27 -18.83 10.66 -15.02
C HIS A 27 -19.21 11.87 -14.14
N CYS A 28 -19.52 11.65 -12.87
CA CYS A 28 -19.87 12.73 -11.96
C CYS A 28 -18.64 13.57 -11.56
N VAL A 29 -17.46 12.98 -11.48
CA VAL A 29 -16.20 13.72 -11.25
C VAL A 29 -15.96 14.72 -12.38
N LEU A 30 -16.09 14.31 -13.63
CA LEU A 30 -15.97 15.19 -14.77
C LEU A 30 -17.04 16.31 -14.71
N HIS A 31 -18.29 15.96 -14.40
CA HIS A 31 -19.38 16.92 -14.27
C HIS A 31 -19.13 17.99 -13.21
N TRP A 32 -18.74 17.58 -11.98
CA TRP A 32 -18.47 18.52 -10.89
C TRP A 32 -17.26 19.40 -11.17
N GLU A 33 -16.21 18.84 -11.76
CA GLU A 33 -15.01 19.58 -12.10
C GLU A 33 -15.27 20.60 -13.20
N MET A 34 -16.08 20.25 -14.20
CA MET A 34 -16.51 21.19 -15.24
C MET A 34 -17.41 22.30 -14.66
N GLN A 35 -18.26 21.99 -13.68
CA GLN A 35 -19.05 23.03 -12.98
C GLN A 35 -18.16 23.97 -12.16
N ARG A 36 -17.13 23.45 -11.50
CA ARG A 36 -16.15 24.27 -10.76
C ARG A 36 -15.41 25.23 -11.70
N ILE A 37 -14.85 24.70 -12.79
CA ILE A 37 -14.13 25.50 -13.79
C ILE A 37 -15.05 26.57 -14.40
N ARG A 38 -16.32 26.26 -14.63
CA ARG A 38 -17.31 27.22 -15.06
C ARG A 38 -17.49 28.36 -14.02
N GLY A 39 -17.65 28.02 -12.75
CA GLY A 39 -17.79 29.03 -11.68
C GLY A 39 -16.56 29.91 -11.58
N ASP A 40 -15.37 29.34 -11.65
CA ASP A 40 -14.11 30.09 -11.64
C ASP A 40 -14.01 31.02 -12.87
N CYS A 41 -14.41 30.53 -14.04
CA CYS A 41 -14.46 31.34 -15.27
C CYS A 41 -15.43 32.53 -15.13
N GLU A 42 -16.65 32.29 -14.69
CA GLU A 42 -17.66 33.35 -14.51
C GLU A 42 -17.16 34.43 -13.53
N ALA A 43 -16.49 34.03 -12.42
CA ALA A 43 -15.88 34.96 -11.47
C ALA A 43 -14.73 35.78 -12.10
N GLN A 44 -13.86 35.16 -12.91
CA GLN A 44 -12.79 35.83 -13.62
C GLN A 44 -13.30 36.82 -14.67
N LEU A 45 -14.35 36.45 -15.41
CA LEU A 45 -14.97 37.32 -16.43
C LEU A 45 -15.61 38.55 -15.84
N GLN A 46 -16.17 38.46 -14.63
CA GLN A 46 -16.74 39.60 -13.91
C GLN A 46 -15.69 40.64 -13.52
N LEU A 47 -14.43 40.23 -13.32
CA LEU A 47 -13.32 41.13 -12.97
C LEU A 47 -12.71 41.82 -14.19
N GLN A 48 -13.02 41.38 -15.40
CA GLN A 48 -12.46 41.93 -16.63
C GLN A 48 -13.26 43.17 -17.07
N THR A 49 -12.56 44.27 -17.32
CA THR A 49 -13.16 45.46 -17.93
C THR A 49 -13.58 45.20 -19.37
N ALA A 50 -14.71 45.73 -19.81
CA ALA A 50 -15.19 45.57 -21.17
C ALA A 50 -14.15 46.08 -22.18
N ALA A 51 -13.58 45.18 -22.97
CA ALA A 51 -12.65 45.53 -24.06
C ALA A 51 -13.44 45.75 -25.36
N ALA A 52 -12.96 46.64 -26.23
CA ALA A 52 -13.45 46.80 -27.58
C ALA A 52 -13.07 45.55 -28.40
N GLY A 53 -14.00 44.58 -28.55
CA GLY A 53 -13.75 43.34 -29.25
C GLY A 53 -14.75 42.26 -28.86
N CYS A 54 -14.30 41.01 -28.80
CA CYS A 54 -15.11 39.89 -28.36
C CYS A 54 -15.11 39.80 -26.81
N PRO A 55 -16.29 39.81 -26.17
CA PRO A 55 -16.38 39.64 -24.72
C PRO A 55 -15.98 38.24 -24.32
N GLY A 56 -15.41 38.12 -23.10
CA GLY A 56 -15.09 36.80 -22.56
C GLY A 56 -16.34 35.95 -22.31
N GLU A 57 -16.24 34.66 -22.61
CA GLU A 57 -17.37 33.74 -22.48
C GLU A 57 -16.95 32.34 -22.05
N TRP A 58 -17.85 31.63 -21.43
CA TRP A 58 -17.79 30.18 -21.19
C TRP A 58 -18.49 29.42 -22.31
N ASN A 59 -17.77 28.58 -23.05
CA ASN A 59 -18.32 27.80 -24.16
C ASN A 59 -18.68 26.36 -23.84
N ASN A 60 -19.04 26.04 -22.59
CA ASN A 60 -19.31 24.73 -22.03
C ASN A 60 -18.07 23.84 -21.79
N VAL A 61 -16.86 24.22 -22.24
CA VAL A 61 -15.63 23.43 -22.11
C VAL A 61 -14.46 24.29 -21.63
N SER A 62 -14.29 25.48 -22.18
CA SER A 62 -13.14 26.35 -21.91
C SER A 62 -13.58 27.77 -21.60
N CYS A 63 -12.78 28.45 -20.77
CA CYS A 63 -12.96 29.85 -20.41
C CYS A 63 -12.17 30.74 -21.39
N TRP A 64 -12.86 31.51 -22.20
CA TRP A 64 -12.28 32.45 -23.16
C TRP A 64 -12.28 33.85 -22.55
N PRO A 65 -11.08 34.46 -22.32
CA PRO A 65 -11.00 35.85 -21.86
C PRO A 65 -11.41 36.83 -22.97
N ASN A 66 -11.55 38.12 -22.60
CA ASN A 66 -11.77 39.18 -23.58
C ASN A 66 -10.64 39.21 -24.61
N ALA A 67 -10.99 39.47 -25.90
CA ALA A 67 -10.00 39.57 -26.97
C ALA A 67 -10.29 40.74 -27.91
N ALA A 68 -9.24 41.33 -28.49
CA ALA A 68 -9.36 42.34 -29.53
C ALA A 68 -9.80 41.75 -30.88
N VAL A 69 -10.47 42.54 -31.75
CA VAL A 69 -10.81 42.10 -33.09
C VAL A 69 -9.56 41.77 -33.90
N GLY A 70 -9.50 40.58 -34.49
CA GLY A 70 -8.36 40.02 -35.18
C GLY A 70 -7.41 39.18 -34.33
N GLU A 71 -7.60 39.12 -32.99
CA GLU A 71 -6.79 38.34 -32.08
C GLU A 71 -7.17 36.87 -32.13
N VAL A 72 -6.19 35.96 -32.14
CA VAL A 72 -6.35 34.52 -32.05
C VAL A 72 -5.90 34.06 -30.66
N LEU A 73 -6.83 33.58 -29.87
CA LEU A 73 -6.54 32.99 -28.56
C LEU A 73 -6.35 31.47 -28.67
N THR A 74 -5.33 30.96 -28.00
CA THR A 74 -5.03 29.52 -27.92
C THR A 74 -4.97 29.10 -26.46
N LEU A 75 -5.81 28.15 -26.07
CA LEU A 75 -5.90 27.58 -24.72
C LEU A 75 -5.57 26.09 -24.75
N PRO A 76 -4.91 25.56 -23.72
CA PRO A 76 -4.73 24.13 -23.59
C PRO A 76 -6.06 23.44 -23.32
N CYS A 77 -6.14 22.13 -23.61
CA CYS A 77 -7.28 21.32 -23.22
C CYS A 77 -7.50 21.40 -21.70
N PRO A 78 -8.76 21.52 -21.24
CA PRO A 78 -9.06 21.59 -19.79
C PRO A 78 -8.51 20.40 -19.03
N SER A 79 -8.00 20.64 -17.81
CA SER A 79 -7.37 19.61 -16.94
C SER A 79 -8.23 18.33 -16.77
N PRO A 80 -9.58 18.39 -16.64
CA PRO A 80 -10.38 17.17 -16.55
C PRO A 80 -10.29 16.27 -17.78
N PHE A 81 -10.13 16.85 -18.98
CA PHE A 81 -9.95 16.03 -20.19
C PHE A 81 -8.60 15.35 -20.24
N LEU A 82 -7.54 15.98 -19.70
CA LEU A 82 -6.22 15.34 -19.56
C LEU A 82 -6.26 14.14 -18.62
N LEU A 83 -7.04 14.23 -17.53
CA LEU A 83 -7.19 13.15 -16.57
C LEU A 83 -7.87 11.90 -17.18
N PHE A 84 -8.85 12.11 -18.09
CA PHE A 84 -9.63 11.01 -18.65
C PHE A 84 -9.10 10.51 -20.00
N PHE A 85 -8.48 11.38 -20.80
CA PHE A 85 -8.10 11.08 -22.19
C PHE A 85 -6.60 11.17 -22.48
N GLU A 86 -5.80 11.58 -21.49
CA GLU A 86 -4.33 11.67 -21.54
C GLU A 86 -3.73 12.43 -22.74
N LYS A 87 -4.58 13.10 -23.56
CA LYS A 87 -4.14 13.82 -24.74
C LYS A 87 -3.92 15.30 -24.43
N LYS A 88 -2.67 15.76 -24.56
CA LYS A 88 -2.31 17.18 -24.50
C LYS A 88 -2.57 17.82 -25.87
N GLY A 89 -3.51 18.72 -25.94
CA GLY A 89 -3.83 19.47 -27.15
C GLY A 89 -4.19 20.92 -26.84
N ASN A 90 -4.32 21.73 -27.88
CA ASN A 90 -4.69 23.12 -27.77
C ASN A 90 -5.97 23.38 -28.58
N LEU A 91 -6.80 24.28 -28.05
CA LEU A 91 -8.01 24.80 -28.68
C LEU A 91 -7.77 26.26 -29.02
N SER A 92 -8.14 26.71 -30.23
CA SER A 92 -7.97 28.08 -30.68
C SER A 92 -9.29 28.67 -31.12
N ARG A 93 -9.48 29.99 -30.90
CA ARG A 93 -10.58 30.81 -31.42
C ARG A 93 -10.06 32.14 -31.91
N ASN A 94 -10.72 32.67 -32.93
CA ASN A 94 -10.41 33.97 -33.46
C ASN A 94 -11.55 34.95 -33.13
N CYS A 95 -11.21 36.13 -32.66
CA CYS A 95 -12.14 37.22 -32.46
C CYS A 95 -12.32 37.96 -33.81
N THR A 96 -13.53 37.95 -34.35
CA THR A 96 -13.89 38.63 -35.61
C THR A 96 -14.77 39.83 -35.36
N GLU A 97 -14.96 40.71 -36.35
CA GLU A 97 -15.93 41.80 -36.26
C GLU A 97 -17.37 41.36 -36.01
N LYS A 98 -17.68 40.07 -36.30
CA LYS A 98 -18.98 39.44 -36.06
C LYS A 98 -19.06 38.70 -34.71
N GLY A 99 -18.00 38.76 -33.88
CA GLY A 99 -17.87 38.02 -32.63
C GLY A 99 -16.92 36.83 -32.74
N TRP A 100 -16.99 35.92 -31.77
CA TRP A 100 -16.13 34.75 -31.69
C TRP A 100 -16.35 33.74 -32.82
N SER A 101 -15.29 33.25 -33.44
CA SER A 101 -15.33 32.11 -34.36
C SER A 101 -15.68 30.80 -33.64
N SER A 102 -15.93 29.74 -34.41
CA SER A 102 -15.97 28.38 -33.88
C SER A 102 -14.60 27.98 -33.31
N VAL A 103 -14.60 27.08 -32.34
CA VAL A 103 -13.37 26.49 -31.77
C VAL A 103 -12.72 25.59 -32.82
N TYR A 104 -11.40 25.70 -33.02
CA TYR A 104 -10.61 24.83 -33.88
C TYR A 104 -9.26 24.47 -33.25
N PRO A 105 -8.74 23.26 -33.45
CA PRO A 105 -9.44 22.11 -34.01
C PRO A 105 -10.63 21.71 -33.13
N ASP A 106 -11.50 20.86 -33.65
CA ASP A 106 -12.65 20.36 -32.88
C ASP A 106 -12.17 19.70 -31.58
N ILE A 107 -12.91 19.90 -30.49
CA ILE A 107 -12.59 19.41 -29.15
C ILE A 107 -12.28 17.92 -29.15
N ARG A 108 -13.04 17.13 -29.94
CA ARG A 108 -12.79 15.69 -30.07
C ARG A 108 -11.46 15.39 -30.70
N SER A 109 -11.06 16.13 -31.70
CA SER A 109 -9.76 15.91 -32.37
C SER A 109 -8.58 16.45 -31.57
N ALA A 110 -8.76 17.53 -30.80
CA ALA A 110 -7.73 18.16 -30.01
C ALA A 110 -7.50 17.49 -28.66
N CYS A 111 -8.58 17.21 -27.90
CA CYS A 111 -8.55 16.83 -26.50
C CYS A 111 -8.91 15.37 -26.23
N TYR A 112 -9.47 14.66 -27.22
CA TYR A 112 -9.71 13.22 -27.13
C TYR A 112 -8.62 12.47 -27.92
N SER A 113 -8.08 11.40 -27.39
CA SER A 113 -7.31 10.48 -28.20
C SER A 113 -8.27 9.70 -29.09
N GLU A 114 -7.95 9.52 -30.39
CA GLU A 114 -8.71 8.64 -31.26
C GLU A 114 -8.58 7.20 -30.73
N ILE A 115 -9.67 6.73 -30.12
CA ILE A 115 -9.69 5.49 -29.38
C ILE A 115 -10.10 4.36 -30.32
N THR A 116 -9.17 3.95 -31.17
CA THR A 116 -9.29 2.68 -31.92
C THR A 116 -9.10 1.45 -31.03
N ASP A 117 -8.41 1.56 -29.90
CA ASP A 117 -8.14 0.45 -28.95
C ASP A 117 -8.89 0.52 -27.61
N GLN A 118 -9.87 1.42 -27.46
CA GLN A 118 -10.63 1.64 -26.22
C GLN A 118 -11.18 0.36 -25.56
N PRO A 119 -11.83 -0.57 -26.27
CA PRO A 119 -12.37 -1.74 -25.62
C PRO A 119 -11.30 -2.65 -25.03
N LYS A 120 -10.15 -2.76 -25.67
CA LYS A 120 -9.04 -3.58 -25.16
C LYS A 120 -8.37 -2.97 -23.92
N GLN A 121 -8.18 -1.65 -23.92
CA GLN A 121 -7.63 -0.93 -22.76
C GLN A 121 -8.55 -1.00 -21.55
N LEU A 122 -9.84 -0.78 -21.75
CA LEU A 122 -10.83 -0.88 -20.67
C LEU A 122 -10.85 -2.29 -20.05
N VAL A 123 -10.82 -3.33 -20.89
CA VAL A 123 -10.76 -4.73 -20.43
C VAL A 123 -9.45 -4.96 -19.65
N PHE A 124 -8.32 -4.48 -20.13
CA PHE A 124 -7.04 -4.58 -19.43
C PHE A 124 -7.10 -3.96 -18.03
N TYR A 125 -7.56 -2.71 -17.89
CA TYR A 125 -7.68 -2.04 -16.59
C TYR A 125 -8.65 -2.76 -15.65
N LYS A 126 -9.79 -3.27 -16.15
CA LYS A 126 -10.72 -4.09 -15.37
C LYS A 126 -10.07 -5.36 -14.85
N VAL A 127 -9.33 -6.08 -15.69
CA VAL A 127 -8.60 -7.30 -15.31
C VAL A 127 -7.54 -7.01 -14.25
N VAL A 128 -6.72 -5.98 -14.44
CA VAL A 128 -5.68 -5.61 -13.46
C VAL A 128 -6.30 -5.20 -12.13
N ARG A 129 -7.42 -4.47 -12.14
CA ARG A 129 -8.15 -4.10 -10.93
C ARG A 129 -8.67 -5.32 -10.18
N VAL A 130 -9.33 -6.26 -10.86
CA VAL A 130 -9.79 -7.53 -10.24
C VAL A 130 -8.61 -8.30 -9.65
N LEU A 131 -7.51 -8.43 -10.40
CA LEU A 131 -6.30 -9.10 -9.94
C LEU A 131 -5.71 -8.42 -8.69
N SER A 132 -5.65 -7.08 -8.67
CA SER A 132 -5.21 -6.28 -7.53
C SER A 132 -6.11 -6.49 -6.30
N THR A 133 -7.43 -6.46 -6.48
CA THR A 133 -8.39 -6.69 -5.41
C THR A 133 -8.25 -8.08 -4.80
N VAL A 134 -8.15 -9.12 -5.63
CA VAL A 134 -7.94 -10.50 -5.19
C VAL A 134 -6.60 -10.64 -4.45
N GLY A 135 -5.52 -10.07 -5.01
CA GLY A 135 -4.19 -10.11 -4.41
C GLY A 135 -4.13 -9.46 -3.03
N HIS A 136 -4.69 -8.25 -2.89
CA HIS A 136 -4.75 -7.54 -1.61
C HIS A 136 -5.64 -8.26 -0.59
N SER A 137 -6.77 -8.83 -1.01
CA SER A 137 -7.66 -9.60 -0.12
C SER A 137 -7.00 -10.85 0.42
N LEU A 138 -6.34 -11.64 -0.44
CA LEU A 138 -5.56 -12.81 -0.02
C LEU A 138 -4.39 -12.44 0.89
N SER A 139 -3.69 -11.33 0.57
CA SER A 139 -2.62 -10.79 1.41
C SER A 139 -3.12 -10.40 2.80
N LEU A 140 -4.27 -9.73 2.90
CA LEU A 140 -4.89 -9.37 4.19
C LEU A 140 -5.20 -10.59 5.04
N ILE A 141 -5.84 -11.62 4.48
CA ILE A 141 -6.18 -12.85 5.20
C ILE A 141 -4.91 -13.54 5.72
N ALA A 142 -3.90 -13.69 4.86
CA ALA A 142 -2.65 -14.32 5.23
C ALA A 142 -1.88 -13.54 6.31
N LEU A 143 -1.81 -12.21 6.20
CA LEU A 143 -1.13 -11.34 7.16
C LEU A 143 -1.85 -11.29 8.50
N LEU A 144 -3.19 -11.24 8.53
CA LEU A 144 -3.99 -11.30 9.75
C LEU A 144 -3.75 -12.63 10.48
N THR A 145 -3.79 -13.74 9.75
CA THR A 145 -3.50 -15.07 10.30
C THR A 145 -2.09 -15.14 10.87
N SER A 146 -1.08 -14.65 10.13
CA SER A 146 0.32 -14.65 10.56
C SER A 146 0.55 -13.79 11.80
N THR A 147 -0.03 -12.59 11.83
CA THR A 147 0.05 -11.68 12.98
C THR A 147 -0.59 -12.31 14.22
N THR A 148 -1.77 -12.93 14.05
CA THR A 148 -2.47 -13.62 15.12
C THR A 148 -1.63 -14.77 15.69
N LEU A 149 -1.04 -15.61 14.83
CA LEU A 149 -0.17 -16.71 15.27
C LEU A 149 1.03 -16.20 16.07
N ILE A 150 1.74 -15.20 15.59
CA ILE A 150 2.92 -14.65 16.29
C ILE A 150 2.51 -14.01 17.63
N CYS A 151 1.37 -13.33 17.70
CA CYS A 151 0.88 -12.71 18.93
C CYS A 151 0.38 -13.72 19.97
N LEU A 152 -0.24 -14.82 19.54
CA LEU A 152 -0.77 -15.85 20.44
C LEU A 152 0.35 -16.68 21.11
N PHE A 153 1.41 -17.01 20.38
CA PHE A 153 2.48 -17.84 20.91
C PHE A 153 3.55 -17.01 21.61
N ARG A 154 3.53 -16.97 22.95
CA ARG A 154 4.49 -16.20 23.79
C ARG A 154 5.96 -16.53 23.49
N ARG A 155 6.26 -17.75 23.05
CA ARG A 155 7.63 -18.18 22.70
C ARG A 155 8.18 -17.52 21.45
N LEU A 156 7.30 -17.02 20.58
CA LEU A 156 7.68 -16.29 19.38
C LEU A 156 7.95 -14.80 19.63
N HIS A 157 7.80 -14.32 20.87
CA HIS A 157 8.01 -12.91 21.22
C HIS A 157 9.50 -12.58 21.34
N CYS A 158 10.10 -12.18 20.23
CA CYS A 158 11.47 -11.67 20.16
C CYS A 158 11.52 -10.40 19.32
N THR A 159 12.63 -9.65 19.39
CA THR A 159 12.80 -8.40 18.63
C THR A 159 12.59 -8.58 17.12
N ARG A 160 13.11 -9.67 16.56
CA ARG A 160 12.92 -10.04 15.16
C ARG A 160 11.45 -10.13 14.79
N ASN A 161 10.68 -10.92 15.52
CA ASN A 161 9.26 -11.11 15.25
C ASN A 161 8.44 -9.84 15.51
N TYR A 162 8.90 -8.96 16.41
CA TYR A 162 8.28 -7.66 16.59
C TYR A 162 8.42 -6.77 15.35
N ILE A 163 9.59 -6.78 14.69
CA ILE A 163 9.82 -6.09 13.42
C ILE A 163 8.94 -6.70 12.33
N HIS A 164 8.88 -8.03 12.22
CA HIS A 164 8.01 -8.72 11.27
C HIS A 164 6.52 -8.35 11.46
N VAL A 165 6.03 -8.28 12.70
CA VAL A 165 4.64 -7.87 12.99
C VAL A 165 4.36 -6.44 12.53
N ASN A 166 5.29 -5.50 12.74
CA ASN A 166 5.11 -4.14 12.24
C ASN A 166 5.13 -4.08 10.71
N LEU A 167 5.99 -4.87 10.06
CA LEU A 167 6.00 -5.03 8.62
C LEU A 167 4.64 -5.59 8.12
N PHE A 168 4.09 -6.63 8.78
CA PHE A 168 2.77 -7.17 8.44
C PHE A 168 1.67 -6.13 8.59
N VAL A 169 1.69 -5.35 9.68
CA VAL A 169 0.74 -4.25 9.91
C VAL A 169 0.85 -3.20 8.80
N SER A 170 2.06 -2.84 8.36
CA SER A 170 2.24 -1.88 7.26
C SER A 170 1.65 -2.39 5.94
N PHE A 171 1.82 -3.68 5.62
CA PHE A 171 1.21 -4.31 4.44
C PHE A 171 -0.32 -4.37 4.54
N MET A 172 -0.86 -4.70 5.72
CA MET A 172 -2.31 -4.72 5.94
C MET A 172 -2.92 -3.33 5.75
N LEU A 173 -2.30 -2.30 6.33
CA LEU A 173 -2.78 -0.92 6.21
C LEU A 173 -2.66 -0.39 4.78
N ARG A 174 -1.57 -0.73 4.06
CA ARG A 174 -1.43 -0.46 2.63
C ARG A 174 -2.55 -1.13 1.83
N ALA A 175 -2.81 -2.42 2.05
CA ALA A 175 -3.85 -3.14 1.33
C ALA A 175 -5.25 -2.54 1.56
N VAL A 176 -5.58 -2.20 2.82
CA VAL A 176 -6.83 -1.52 3.15
C VAL A 176 -6.92 -0.15 2.47
N ALA A 177 -5.84 0.63 2.47
CA ALA A 177 -5.82 1.96 1.85
C ALA A 177 -5.97 1.88 0.32
N VAL A 178 -5.35 0.88 -0.34
CA VAL A 178 -5.51 0.64 -1.78
C VAL A 178 -6.95 0.26 -2.10
N LEU A 179 -7.51 -0.72 -1.39
CA LEU A 179 -8.89 -1.15 -1.60
C LEU A 179 -9.90 -0.03 -1.36
N ALA A 180 -9.68 0.79 -0.33
CA ALA A 180 -10.51 1.96 -0.05
C ALA A 180 -10.41 3.00 -1.17
N LYS A 181 -9.20 3.31 -1.64
CA LYS A 181 -8.98 4.21 -2.76
C LYS A 181 -9.69 3.70 -4.03
N ASP A 182 -9.53 2.41 -4.35
CA ASP A 182 -10.12 1.80 -5.53
C ASP A 182 -11.66 1.83 -5.48
N THR A 183 -12.26 1.58 -4.32
CA THR A 183 -13.72 1.67 -4.15
C THR A 183 -14.23 3.10 -4.25
N LEU A 184 -13.47 4.09 -3.76
CA LEU A 184 -13.86 5.49 -3.80
C LEU A 184 -13.73 6.11 -5.20
N LEU A 185 -12.68 5.73 -5.94
CA LEU A 185 -12.41 6.33 -7.25
C LEU A 185 -13.13 5.62 -8.40
N PHE A 186 -13.44 4.33 -8.24
CA PHE A 186 -13.89 3.48 -9.33
C PHE A 186 -15.17 2.68 -9.02
N SER A 187 -16.03 3.14 -8.09
CA SER A 187 -17.34 2.50 -7.93
C SER A 187 -18.16 2.63 -9.24
N GLU A 188 -18.49 1.49 -9.81
CA GLU A 188 -19.27 1.38 -11.07
C GLU A 188 -20.79 1.40 -10.81
N ASP A 189 -21.27 1.94 -9.70
CA ASP A 189 -22.72 2.01 -9.50
C ASP A 189 -23.32 2.96 -10.53
N GLU A 190 -24.29 2.46 -11.30
CA GLU A 190 -25.04 3.16 -12.35
C GLU A 190 -25.95 4.29 -11.82
N ALA A 191 -25.54 4.99 -10.76
CA ALA A 191 -26.27 6.16 -10.32
C ALA A 191 -26.11 7.27 -11.37
N THR A 192 -27.11 7.42 -12.19
CA THR A 192 -27.24 8.49 -13.19
C THR A 192 -27.41 9.89 -12.58
N ASP A 193 -27.48 9.98 -11.25
CA ASP A 193 -27.72 11.23 -10.55
C ASP A 193 -26.45 11.73 -9.84
N CYS A 194 -25.83 12.77 -10.42
CA CYS A 194 -24.67 13.47 -9.84
C CYS A 194 -25.07 14.58 -8.84
N SER A 195 -26.29 14.54 -8.29
CA SER A 195 -26.80 15.58 -7.37
C SER A 195 -26.08 15.61 -6.03
N THR A 196 -25.57 14.48 -5.54
CA THR A 196 -24.86 14.40 -4.28
C THR A 196 -23.33 14.36 -4.47
N GLN A 197 -22.69 15.49 -4.23
CA GLN A 197 -21.23 15.55 -4.22
C GLN A 197 -20.68 14.84 -2.97
N PRO A 198 -19.82 13.81 -3.11
CA PRO A 198 -19.20 13.18 -1.95
C PRO A 198 -18.32 14.17 -1.18
N SER A 199 -18.19 13.93 0.12
CA SER A 199 -17.40 14.78 1.00
C SER A 199 -15.96 14.92 0.49
N LEU A 200 -15.61 16.14 0.08
CA LEU A 200 -14.23 16.48 -0.37
C LEU A 200 -13.18 16.14 0.70
N VAL A 201 -13.54 16.31 1.98
CA VAL A 201 -12.68 15.98 3.12
C VAL A 201 -12.41 14.48 3.20
N GLY A 202 -13.43 13.64 3.00
CA GLY A 202 -13.26 12.18 3.02
C GLY A 202 -12.36 11.69 1.91
N CYS A 203 -12.49 12.25 0.71
CA CYS A 203 -11.66 11.91 -0.42
C CYS A 203 -10.19 12.32 -0.21
N LYS A 204 -9.93 13.58 0.21
CA LYS A 204 -8.57 14.06 0.55
C LYS A 204 -7.95 13.21 1.67
N ALA A 205 -8.72 12.89 2.72
CA ALA A 205 -8.26 12.02 3.81
C ALA A 205 -7.84 10.63 3.32
N THR A 206 -8.60 10.02 2.42
CA THR A 206 -8.27 8.71 1.84
C THR A 206 -6.93 8.75 1.09
N LEU A 207 -6.66 9.81 0.32
CA LEU A 207 -5.36 9.97 -0.35
C LEU A 207 -4.21 10.20 0.62
N VAL A 208 -4.43 10.95 1.72
CA VAL A 208 -3.45 11.11 2.79
C VAL A 208 -3.08 9.75 3.40
N PHE A 209 -4.09 8.95 3.77
CA PHE A 209 -3.87 7.61 4.33
C PHE A 209 -3.20 6.67 3.34
N PHE A 210 -3.61 6.71 2.07
CA PHE A 210 -3.00 5.92 1.02
C PHE A 210 -1.50 6.24 0.88
N ASN A 211 -1.13 7.50 0.72
CA ASN A 211 0.27 7.92 0.58
C ASN A 211 1.09 7.57 1.83
N TYR A 212 0.53 7.77 3.03
CA TYR A 212 1.19 7.43 4.28
C TYR A 212 1.48 5.94 4.40
N PHE A 213 0.50 5.08 4.18
CA PHE A 213 0.69 3.63 4.35
C PHE A 213 1.52 3.01 3.24
N VAL A 214 1.45 3.54 2.02
CA VAL A 214 2.37 3.13 0.94
C VAL A 214 3.80 3.47 1.32
N MET A 215 4.08 4.71 1.71
CA MET A 215 5.43 5.13 2.12
C MET A 215 5.91 4.35 3.35
N ALA A 216 5.09 4.22 4.40
CA ALA A 216 5.43 3.46 5.60
C ALA A 216 5.76 1.99 5.28
N ASN A 217 5.07 1.37 4.32
CA ASN A 217 5.38 0.01 3.91
C ASN A 217 6.78 -0.11 3.30
N PHE A 218 7.20 0.82 2.42
CA PHE A 218 8.56 0.83 1.89
C PHE A 218 9.62 1.08 2.97
N PHE A 219 9.33 1.94 3.93
CA PHE A 219 10.23 2.19 5.05
C PHE A 219 10.32 1.00 6.02
N TRP A 220 9.23 0.23 6.20
CA TRP A 220 9.29 -1.03 6.97
C TRP A 220 10.07 -2.12 6.26
N LEU A 221 10.04 -2.18 4.92
CA LEU A 221 10.94 -3.03 4.14
C LEU A 221 12.42 -2.60 4.33
N LEU A 222 12.69 -1.29 4.39
CA LEU A 222 14.02 -0.76 4.69
C LEU A 222 14.46 -1.14 6.11
N VAL A 223 13.59 -1.03 7.11
CA VAL A 223 13.87 -1.46 8.49
C VAL A 223 14.21 -2.94 8.56
N GLU A 224 13.49 -3.79 7.85
CA GLU A 224 13.77 -5.23 7.77
C GLU A 224 15.16 -5.49 7.17
N GLY A 225 15.50 -4.81 6.07
CA GLY A 225 16.82 -4.90 5.45
C GLY A 225 17.95 -4.43 6.37
N LEU A 226 17.77 -3.30 7.06
CA LEU A 226 18.73 -2.78 8.05
C LEU A 226 18.90 -3.73 9.22
N TYR A 227 17.83 -4.28 9.76
CA TYR A 227 17.87 -5.24 10.85
C TYR A 227 18.64 -6.50 10.45
N LEU A 228 18.33 -7.06 9.28
CA LEU A 228 19.00 -8.26 8.77
C LEU A 228 20.49 -8.02 8.52
N HIS A 229 20.84 -6.87 7.95
CA HIS A 229 22.22 -6.46 7.73
C HIS A 229 22.99 -6.32 9.07
N THR A 230 22.39 -5.66 10.06
CA THR A 230 22.97 -5.51 11.39
C THR A 230 23.16 -6.86 12.07
N LEU A 231 22.19 -7.77 11.98
CA LEU A 231 22.27 -9.12 12.55
C LEU A 231 23.41 -9.95 11.96
N LEU A 232 23.74 -9.76 10.68
CA LEU A 232 24.80 -10.49 9.99
C LEU A 232 26.20 -9.94 10.27
N LEU A 233 26.33 -8.62 10.46
CA LEU A 233 27.63 -7.97 10.67
C LEU A 233 28.07 -7.98 12.14
N VAL A 234 27.13 -7.79 13.06
CA VAL A 234 27.41 -7.61 14.49
C VAL A 234 27.21 -8.93 15.21
N ILE A 235 28.33 -9.70 15.38
CA ILE A 235 28.35 -10.92 16.17
C ILE A 235 28.21 -10.62 17.68
N HIS A 236 28.47 -9.40 18.13
CA HIS A 236 28.32 -8.94 19.50
C HIS A 236 27.34 -7.74 19.60
N THR A 237 26.19 -8.02 20.15
CA THR A 237 25.32 -7.22 21.02
C THR A 237 25.48 -5.68 21.02
N TYR A 238 25.25 -5.01 19.90
CA TYR A 238 24.67 -3.67 19.98
C TYR A 238 23.15 -3.83 19.83
N SER A 239 22.47 -3.83 20.96
CA SER A 239 21.00 -3.74 21.00
C SER A 239 20.60 -2.40 20.38
N THR A 240 20.49 -2.39 19.06
CA THR A 240 19.90 -1.22 18.36
C THR A 240 18.53 -1.04 18.97
N ARG A 241 18.30 0.13 19.59
CA ARG A 241 17.05 0.38 20.30
C ARG A 241 15.89 0.25 19.32
N LEU A 242 14.95 -0.61 19.61
CA LEU A 242 13.75 -0.82 18.81
C LEU A 242 13.06 0.51 18.45
N SER A 243 13.20 1.53 19.29
CA SER A 243 12.69 2.89 19.06
C SER A 243 13.21 3.52 17.78
N ILE A 244 14.46 3.24 17.37
CA ILE A 244 15.04 3.77 16.12
C ILE A 244 14.32 3.16 14.92
N TYR A 245 14.11 1.84 14.93
CA TYR A 245 13.39 1.16 13.87
C TYR A 245 11.93 1.63 13.76
N MET A 246 11.27 1.87 14.92
CA MET A 246 9.92 2.43 14.96
C MET A 246 9.88 3.85 14.37
N PHE A 247 10.87 4.69 14.68
CA PHE A 247 10.96 6.03 14.12
C PHE A 247 11.21 5.99 12.61
N ILE A 248 12.10 5.12 12.12
CA ILE A 248 12.34 4.97 10.69
C ILE A 248 11.07 4.49 9.98
N GLY A 249 10.40 3.45 10.49
CA GLY A 249 9.26 2.81 9.81
C GLY A 249 7.98 3.64 9.82
N TRP A 250 7.70 4.39 10.89
CA TRP A 250 6.46 5.16 11.03
C TRP A 250 6.69 6.67 11.08
N GLY A 251 7.77 7.13 11.72
CA GLY A 251 8.02 8.55 11.96
C GLY A 251 8.47 9.31 10.72
N ILE A 252 9.45 8.78 9.99
CA ILE A 252 9.96 9.45 8.77
C ILE A 252 8.84 9.60 7.72
N PRO A 253 8.05 8.54 7.38
CA PRO A 253 6.91 8.69 6.47
C PRO A 253 5.91 9.75 6.91
N PHE A 254 5.64 9.86 8.21
CA PHE A 254 4.73 10.88 8.75
C PHE A 254 5.21 12.29 8.43
N VAL A 255 6.51 12.58 8.61
CA VAL A 255 7.07 13.91 8.32
C VAL A 255 6.91 14.27 6.83
N PHE A 256 7.22 13.35 5.92
CA PHE A 256 7.09 13.59 4.48
C PHE A 256 5.64 13.78 4.05
N VAL A 257 4.71 13.00 4.60
CA VAL A 257 3.28 13.14 4.27
C VAL A 257 2.72 14.46 4.82
N VAL A 258 3.14 14.92 5.99
CA VAL A 258 2.76 16.26 6.50
C VAL A 258 3.29 17.34 5.58
N ALA A 259 4.55 17.28 5.14
CA ALA A 259 5.11 18.21 4.17
C ALA A 259 4.35 18.18 2.83
N TRP A 260 3.94 17.00 2.38
CA TRP A 260 3.12 16.84 1.19
C TRP A 260 1.73 17.49 1.34
N ILE A 261 1.06 17.30 2.48
CA ILE A 261 -0.24 17.93 2.77
C ILE A 261 -0.10 19.45 2.70
N ILE A 262 0.92 20.02 3.37
CA ILE A 262 1.20 21.46 3.37
C ILE A 262 1.44 21.95 1.94
N SER A 263 2.21 21.20 1.15
CA SER A 263 2.48 21.54 -0.26
C SER A 263 1.20 21.52 -1.10
N ARG A 264 0.31 20.53 -0.91
CA ARG A 264 -0.97 20.44 -1.64
C ARG A 264 -1.90 21.60 -1.27
N VAL A 265 -2.05 21.91 0.01
CA VAL A 265 -2.92 23.00 0.47
C VAL A 265 -2.44 24.37 -0.07
N ASN A 266 -1.12 24.61 -0.13
CA ASN A 266 -0.60 25.91 -0.54
C ASN A 266 -0.44 26.10 -2.05
N LEU A 267 -0.17 25.01 -2.79
CA LEU A 267 0.15 25.11 -4.23
C LEU A 267 -1.02 24.67 -5.11
N GLU A 268 -1.88 23.76 -4.62
CA GLU A 268 -2.82 23.06 -5.50
C GLU A 268 -3.99 22.44 -4.72
N ASP A 269 -4.74 23.30 -4.01
CA ASP A 269 -5.90 22.85 -3.24
C ASP A 269 -7.14 22.67 -4.09
N THR A 270 -7.01 21.90 -5.18
CA THR A 270 -8.09 21.62 -6.15
C THR A 270 -8.66 20.23 -5.92
N SER A 271 -9.97 20.10 -6.07
CA SER A 271 -10.68 18.80 -6.08
C SER A 271 -10.22 17.84 -4.98
N CYS A 272 -10.02 16.58 -5.28
CA CYS A 272 -9.50 15.54 -4.38
C CYS A 272 -7.98 15.36 -4.44
N TRP A 273 -7.22 16.35 -4.90
CA TRP A 273 -5.76 16.26 -5.06
C TRP A 273 -5.30 15.15 -6.03
N GLU A 274 -6.17 14.79 -6.99
CA GLU A 274 -5.88 13.78 -8.02
C GLU A 274 -5.10 14.36 -9.19
N ILE A 275 -5.28 15.65 -9.47
CA ILE A 275 -4.63 16.36 -10.56
C ILE A 275 -3.28 16.86 -10.07
N ASN A 276 -2.23 16.64 -10.86
CA ASN A 276 -0.85 17.01 -10.56
C ASN A 276 -0.35 17.98 -11.62
N ASP A 277 -0.73 19.26 -11.51
CA ASP A 277 -0.20 20.31 -12.38
C ASP A 277 1.19 20.76 -11.90
N ASN A 278 1.42 20.71 -10.59
CA ASN A 278 2.72 21.05 -9.99
C ASN A 278 3.51 19.78 -9.61
N PRO A 279 4.77 19.63 -10.07
CA PRO A 279 5.59 18.44 -9.77
C PRO A 279 6.12 18.38 -8.32
N VAL A 280 6.02 19.48 -7.54
CA VAL A 280 6.59 19.53 -6.17
C VAL A 280 5.93 18.57 -5.21
N PRO A 281 4.58 18.50 -5.10
CA PRO A 281 3.95 17.55 -4.19
C PRO A 281 4.30 16.10 -4.51
N ASP A 282 4.32 15.72 -5.79
CA ASP A 282 4.65 14.36 -6.21
C ASP A 282 6.08 13.96 -5.83
N ARG A 283 7.03 14.88 -5.94
CA ARG A 283 8.42 14.63 -5.55
C ARG A 283 8.56 14.35 -4.06
N LEU A 284 7.75 15.00 -3.19
CA LEU A 284 7.78 14.78 -1.75
C LEU A 284 7.38 13.36 -1.35
N ILE A 285 6.56 12.68 -2.15
CA ILE A 285 6.19 11.28 -1.92
C ILE A 285 7.15 10.33 -2.63
N ASN A 286 7.42 10.57 -3.91
CA ASN A 286 8.15 9.62 -4.74
C ASN A 286 9.65 9.54 -4.39
N TRP A 287 10.31 10.66 -4.08
CA TRP A 287 11.75 10.66 -3.80
C TRP A 287 12.14 9.89 -2.54
N PRO A 288 11.45 10.04 -1.38
CA PRO A 288 11.77 9.24 -0.20
C PRO A 288 11.54 7.74 -0.42
N ILE A 289 10.48 7.38 -1.16
CA ILE A 289 10.22 5.99 -1.55
C ILE A 289 11.36 5.46 -2.40
N MET A 290 11.78 6.19 -3.44
CA MET A 290 12.90 5.80 -4.30
C MET A 290 14.20 5.68 -3.53
N ALA A 291 14.50 6.62 -2.63
CA ALA A 291 15.67 6.55 -1.77
C ALA A 291 15.65 5.27 -0.90
N SER A 292 14.49 4.94 -0.31
CA SER A 292 14.34 3.72 0.50
C SER A 292 14.58 2.44 -0.32
N ILE A 293 14.12 2.41 -1.58
CA ILE A 293 14.30 1.27 -2.49
C ILE A 293 15.78 1.13 -2.88
N ILE A 294 16.46 2.24 -3.21
CA ILE A 294 17.89 2.23 -3.56
C ILE A 294 18.74 1.75 -2.38
N ILE A 295 18.46 2.26 -1.17
CA ILE A 295 19.16 1.83 0.04
C ILE A 295 18.91 0.34 0.28
N ASN A 296 17.68 -0.14 0.13
CA ASN A 296 17.34 -1.56 0.24
C ASN A 296 18.11 -2.42 -0.76
N PHE A 297 18.27 -1.97 -1.98
CA PHE A 297 19.06 -2.69 -2.99
C PHE A 297 20.54 -2.76 -2.61
N ILE A 298 21.12 -1.67 -2.10
CA ILE A 298 22.50 -1.65 -1.60
C ILE A 298 22.67 -2.61 -0.42
N LEU A 299 21.73 -2.57 0.54
CA LEU A 299 21.72 -3.48 1.69
C LEU A 299 21.62 -4.93 1.23
N PHE A 300 20.77 -5.24 0.28
CA PHE A 300 20.61 -6.56 -0.29
C PHE A 300 21.94 -7.10 -0.87
N ILE A 301 22.61 -6.31 -1.72
CA ILE A 301 23.92 -6.70 -2.27
C ILE A 301 24.95 -6.93 -1.15
N SER A 302 24.96 -6.06 -0.15
CA SER A 302 25.85 -6.20 1.03
C SER A 302 25.57 -7.49 1.80
N ILE A 303 24.29 -7.78 2.07
CA ILE A 303 23.85 -9.01 2.77
C ILE A 303 24.29 -10.25 2.00
N ILE A 304 24.09 -10.29 0.68
CA ILE A 304 24.51 -11.42 -0.17
C ILE A 304 26.04 -11.60 -0.11
N ARG A 305 26.82 -10.52 -0.21
CA ARG A 305 28.29 -10.57 -0.11
C ARG A 305 28.74 -11.16 1.23
N VAL A 306 28.21 -10.66 2.34
CA VAL A 306 28.54 -11.15 3.69
C VAL A 306 28.15 -12.61 3.85
N LEU A 307 27.00 -12.99 3.35
CA LEU A 307 26.48 -14.35 3.43
C LEU A 307 27.35 -15.35 2.62
N VAL A 308 27.72 -14.99 1.38
CA VAL A 308 28.62 -15.79 0.56
C VAL A 308 30.00 -15.92 1.21
N GLN A 309 30.53 -14.84 1.79
CA GLN A 309 31.80 -14.87 2.50
C GLN A 309 31.74 -15.82 3.70
N LYS A 310 30.70 -15.76 4.54
CA LYS A 310 30.52 -16.66 5.68
C LYS A 310 30.31 -18.12 5.26
N LEU A 311 29.64 -18.38 4.15
CA LEU A 311 29.49 -19.74 3.61
C LEU A 311 30.77 -20.33 3.03
N ARG A 312 31.71 -19.47 2.56
CA ARG A 312 33.03 -19.90 2.04
C ARG A 312 34.06 -20.13 3.12
N CYS A 313 33.93 -19.47 4.30
CA CYS A 313 34.85 -19.70 5.43
C CYS A 313 34.61 -21.08 6.00
N SER A 314 35.58 -21.97 5.83
CA SER A 314 35.55 -23.40 6.20
C SER A 314 35.62 -23.64 7.73
N GLU A 315 35.83 -22.60 8.56
CA GLU A 315 35.94 -22.69 10.01
C GLU A 315 34.62 -22.71 10.77
N VAL A 316 33.52 -22.50 10.07
CA VAL A 316 32.19 -22.50 10.71
C VAL A 316 31.70 -23.93 10.88
N GLY A 317 31.51 -24.36 12.13
CA GLY A 317 31.05 -25.71 12.48
C GLY A 317 29.74 -26.08 11.73
N GLY A 318 29.55 -27.35 11.40
CA GLY A 318 28.52 -27.85 10.51
C GLY A 318 27.09 -27.42 10.86
N ASN A 319 26.84 -27.05 12.13
CA ASN A 319 25.52 -26.59 12.58
C ASN A 319 25.24 -25.13 12.16
N ASP A 320 26.25 -24.27 12.19
CA ASP A 320 26.16 -22.87 11.81
C ASP A 320 26.05 -22.71 10.30
N GLN A 321 26.75 -23.57 9.52
CA GLN A 321 26.65 -23.59 8.06
C GLN A 321 25.22 -23.90 7.60
N SER A 322 24.51 -24.80 8.29
CA SER A 322 23.10 -25.09 7.98
C SER A 322 22.19 -23.91 8.23
N GLN A 323 22.44 -23.10 9.29
CA GLN A 323 21.70 -21.88 9.61
C GLN A 323 21.96 -20.78 8.56
N TYR A 324 23.21 -20.54 8.17
CA TYR A 324 23.54 -19.57 7.12
C TYR A 324 22.95 -19.96 5.76
N ARG A 325 22.92 -21.25 5.41
CA ARG A 325 22.29 -21.72 4.19
C ARG A 325 20.77 -21.51 4.19
N ARG A 326 20.12 -21.72 5.34
CA ARG A 326 18.68 -21.39 5.53
C ARG A 326 18.42 -19.90 5.38
N LEU A 327 19.27 -19.08 6.01
CA LEU A 327 19.19 -17.63 5.95
C LEU A 327 19.40 -17.14 4.50
N ALA A 328 20.39 -17.71 3.78
CA ALA A 328 20.63 -17.42 2.37
C ALA A 328 19.39 -17.69 1.51
N LYS A 329 18.78 -18.85 1.68
CA LYS A 329 17.55 -19.22 0.94
C LYS A 329 16.41 -18.26 1.25
N SER A 330 16.22 -17.89 2.50
CA SER A 330 15.20 -16.91 2.91
C SER A 330 15.48 -15.52 2.33
N THR A 331 16.74 -15.08 2.35
CA THR A 331 17.15 -13.76 1.83
C THR A 331 17.00 -13.67 0.30
N LEU A 332 17.33 -14.74 -0.43
CA LEU A 332 17.14 -14.78 -1.89
C LEU A 332 15.66 -14.72 -2.29
N LEU A 333 14.76 -15.28 -1.49
CA LEU A 333 13.31 -15.19 -1.69
C LEU A 333 12.77 -13.77 -1.41
N LEU A 334 13.56 -12.90 -0.77
CA LEU A 334 13.21 -11.50 -0.52
C LEU A 334 13.49 -10.56 -1.71
N ILE A 335 14.21 -11.03 -2.75
CA ILE A 335 14.55 -10.22 -3.93
C ILE A 335 13.33 -9.51 -4.54
N PRO A 336 12.18 -10.18 -4.77
CA PRO A 336 10.99 -9.52 -5.29
C PRO A 336 10.38 -8.50 -4.32
N LEU A 337 10.64 -8.66 -3.01
CA LEU A 337 10.09 -7.82 -1.95
C LEU A 337 10.84 -6.51 -1.77
N PHE A 338 12.14 -6.46 -2.04
CA PHE A 338 12.95 -5.23 -1.90
C PHE A 338 12.64 -4.17 -2.96
N GLY A 339 11.61 -4.36 -3.76
CA GLY A 339 11.18 -3.34 -4.72
C GLY A 339 12.12 -3.18 -5.92
N VAL A 340 12.97 -4.17 -6.21
CA VAL A 340 13.89 -4.14 -7.37
C VAL A 340 13.13 -3.91 -8.67
N HIS A 341 11.93 -4.46 -8.81
CA HIS A 341 11.07 -4.24 -9.97
C HIS A 341 10.67 -2.77 -10.13
N TYR A 342 10.45 -2.02 -9.02
CA TYR A 342 10.16 -0.58 -9.10
C TYR A 342 11.34 0.22 -9.64
N VAL A 343 12.59 -0.13 -9.27
CA VAL A 343 13.78 0.52 -9.82
C VAL A 343 13.90 0.26 -11.32
N VAL A 344 13.70 -0.99 -11.74
CA VAL A 344 13.77 -1.38 -13.15
C VAL A 344 12.73 -0.61 -13.97
N PHE A 345 11.48 -0.54 -13.49
CA PHE A 345 10.40 0.13 -14.23
C PHE A 345 10.44 1.65 -14.13
N PHE A 346 11.02 2.21 -13.05
CA PHE A 346 11.12 3.66 -12.90
C PHE A 346 12.27 4.26 -13.73
N TYR A 347 13.45 3.61 -13.76
CA TYR A 347 14.64 4.13 -14.42
C TYR A 347 14.85 3.63 -15.84
N LEU A 348 14.47 2.40 -16.15
CA LEU A 348 14.71 1.82 -17.48
C LEU A 348 13.59 2.09 -18.48
N MET A 349 12.44 2.52 -17.99
CA MET A 349 11.25 2.66 -18.81
C MET A 349 10.47 3.91 -18.36
N GLU A 350 10.93 5.11 -18.78
CA GLU A 350 10.01 6.23 -19.01
C GLU A 350 9.35 5.95 -20.37
N PRO A 351 8.21 5.28 -20.42
CA PRO A 351 7.70 4.82 -21.69
C PRO A 351 6.81 5.90 -22.31
N ASP A 352 7.25 6.43 -23.43
CA ASP A 352 6.34 7.01 -24.40
C ASP A 352 5.45 5.94 -25.05
N ASP A 353 5.81 4.65 -24.87
CA ASP A 353 5.12 3.52 -25.48
C ASP A 353 3.99 2.97 -24.56
N GLN A 354 2.79 2.86 -25.13
CA GLN A 354 1.57 2.39 -24.46
C GLN A 354 1.69 0.96 -23.89
N ILE A 355 2.42 0.08 -24.61
CA ILE A 355 2.62 -1.31 -24.17
C ILE A 355 3.45 -1.35 -22.89
N LEU A 356 4.50 -0.54 -22.81
CA LEU A 356 5.39 -0.48 -21.65
C LEU A 356 4.65 0.09 -20.41
N LYS A 357 3.75 1.07 -20.62
CA LYS A 357 2.85 1.57 -19.55
C LYS A 357 1.95 0.46 -19.01
N GLN A 358 1.34 -0.33 -19.89
CA GLN A 358 0.49 -1.45 -19.47
C GLN A 358 1.29 -2.53 -18.72
N ILE A 359 2.48 -2.88 -19.17
CA ILE A 359 3.37 -3.82 -18.49
C ILE A 359 3.70 -3.30 -17.09
N LYS A 360 4.09 -2.01 -16.96
CA LYS A 360 4.36 -1.39 -15.66
C LYS A 360 3.17 -1.49 -14.71
N ILE A 361 1.98 -1.09 -15.17
CA ILE A 361 0.74 -1.14 -14.37
C ILE A 361 0.42 -2.58 -13.94
N PHE A 362 0.59 -3.56 -14.82
CA PHE A 362 0.37 -4.97 -14.50
C PHE A 362 1.32 -5.46 -13.39
N PHE A 363 2.59 -5.11 -13.44
CA PHE A 363 3.56 -5.50 -12.42
C PHE A 363 3.32 -4.75 -11.10
N ASP A 364 3.07 -3.44 -11.14
CA ASP A 364 2.90 -2.62 -9.94
C ASP A 364 1.60 -2.95 -9.20
N LEU A 365 0.48 -3.02 -9.89
CA LEU A 365 -0.83 -3.29 -9.28
C LEU A 365 -1.12 -4.79 -9.18
N GLY A 366 -0.84 -5.57 -10.22
CA GLY A 366 -1.12 -7.00 -10.25
C GLY A 366 -0.19 -7.76 -9.29
N LEU A 367 1.10 -7.81 -9.59
CA LEU A 367 2.05 -8.57 -8.76
C LEU A 367 2.32 -7.91 -7.41
N GLY A 368 2.35 -6.57 -7.34
CA GLY A 368 2.54 -5.83 -6.09
C GLY A 368 1.48 -6.14 -5.03
N SER A 369 0.25 -6.49 -5.43
CA SER A 369 -0.83 -6.85 -4.52
C SER A 369 -0.59 -8.16 -3.75
N PHE A 370 0.19 -9.09 -4.32
CA PHE A 370 0.53 -10.37 -3.68
C PHE A 370 1.75 -10.29 -2.75
N GLN A 371 2.46 -9.16 -2.68
CA GLN A 371 3.65 -9.01 -1.82
C GLN A 371 3.35 -9.36 -0.36
N GLY A 372 2.21 -8.92 0.18
CA GLY A 372 1.80 -9.25 1.55
C GLY A 372 1.61 -10.75 1.77
N LEU A 373 1.03 -11.47 0.82
CA LEU A 373 0.90 -12.93 0.86
C LEU A 373 2.28 -13.60 0.89
N ILE A 374 3.19 -13.18 0.02
CA ILE A 374 4.57 -13.71 -0.05
C ILE A 374 5.28 -13.48 1.29
N VAL A 375 5.17 -12.28 1.87
CA VAL A 375 5.74 -11.95 3.17
C VAL A 375 5.18 -12.86 4.27
N ALA A 376 3.87 -13.04 4.33
CA ALA A 376 3.23 -13.93 5.30
C ALA A 376 3.72 -15.39 5.17
N VAL A 377 3.85 -15.88 3.94
CA VAL A 377 4.36 -17.24 3.69
C VAL A 377 5.81 -17.39 4.13
N LEU A 378 6.68 -16.44 3.79
CA LEU A 378 8.12 -16.53 4.07
C LEU A 378 8.43 -16.38 5.57
N TYR A 379 7.84 -15.38 6.21
CA TYR A 379 8.19 -15.05 7.60
C TYR A 379 7.39 -15.81 8.65
N CYS A 380 6.20 -16.32 8.30
CA CYS A 380 5.35 -17.06 9.24
C CYS A 380 5.16 -18.51 8.82
N PHE A 381 4.54 -18.80 7.67
CA PHE A 381 4.14 -20.16 7.35
C PHE A 381 5.30 -21.10 7.04
N LEU A 382 6.39 -20.61 6.43
CA LEU A 382 7.61 -21.39 6.18
C LEU A 382 8.62 -21.31 7.34
N ASN A 383 8.34 -20.52 8.38
CA ASN A 383 9.23 -20.40 9.54
C ASN A 383 9.14 -21.66 10.41
N SER A 384 10.27 -22.36 10.60
CA SER A 384 10.33 -23.60 11.36
C SER A 384 9.97 -23.42 12.85
N GLU A 385 10.24 -22.24 13.42
CA GLU A 385 9.89 -21.94 14.82
C GLU A 385 8.36 -21.85 14.97
N VAL A 386 7.69 -21.17 14.03
CA VAL A 386 6.22 -21.07 14.01
C VAL A 386 5.58 -22.44 13.79
N GLN A 387 6.13 -23.21 12.83
CA GLN A 387 5.62 -24.55 12.54
C GLN A 387 5.77 -25.51 13.75
N SER A 388 6.91 -25.43 14.46
CA SER A 388 7.15 -26.25 15.64
C SER A 388 6.18 -25.94 16.79
N GLU A 389 5.93 -24.66 17.07
CA GLU A 389 4.96 -24.25 18.10
C GLU A 389 3.53 -24.60 17.72
N LEU A 390 3.15 -24.47 16.46
CA LEU A 390 1.84 -24.87 15.95
C LEU A 390 1.62 -26.38 16.11
N ARG A 391 2.59 -27.20 15.70
CA ARG A 391 2.54 -28.67 15.87
C ARG A 391 2.42 -29.06 17.35
N ARG A 392 3.19 -28.40 18.22
CA ARG A 392 3.12 -28.63 19.65
C ARG A 392 1.76 -28.29 20.23
N SER A 393 1.19 -27.14 19.88
CA SER A 393 -0.14 -26.72 20.32
C SER A 393 -1.24 -27.70 19.87
N LEU A 394 -1.16 -28.15 18.62
CA LEU A 394 -2.10 -29.14 18.07
C LEU A 394 -1.97 -30.50 18.75
N SER A 395 -0.75 -30.94 19.08
CA SER A 395 -0.52 -32.19 19.81
C SER A 395 -1.08 -32.12 21.23
N LEU A 396 -0.89 -31.00 21.93
CA LEU A 396 -1.47 -30.80 23.26
C LEU A 396 -2.99 -30.84 23.24
N LYS A 397 -3.63 -30.12 22.29
CA LYS A 397 -5.10 -30.17 22.14
C LYS A 397 -5.62 -31.56 21.81
N ARG A 398 -4.86 -32.33 21.02
CA ARG A 398 -5.20 -33.70 20.66
C ARG A 398 -5.11 -34.64 21.85
N CYS A 399 -4.12 -34.46 22.76
CA CYS A 399 -3.99 -35.20 24.02
C CYS A 399 -5.14 -34.87 24.96
N VAL A 400 -5.43 -33.58 25.22
CA VAL A 400 -6.53 -33.14 26.11
C VAL A 400 -7.89 -33.62 25.60
N GLY A 401 -8.19 -33.47 24.31
CA GLY A 401 -9.44 -33.95 23.72
C GLY A 401 -9.56 -35.50 23.71
N ARG A 402 -8.46 -36.25 23.84
CA ARG A 402 -8.45 -37.68 24.00
C ARG A 402 -8.74 -38.09 25.45
N GLU A 403 -8.22 -37.32 26.43
CA GLU A 403 -8.53 -37.51 27.85
C GLU A 403 -10.00 -37.20 28.16
N GLU A 404 -10.54 -36.09 27.62
CA GLU A 404 -11.96 -35.76 27.76
C GLU A 404 -12.89 -36.86 27.18
N LYS A 405 -12.53 -37.40 26.00
CA LYS A 405 -13.30 -38.51 25.40
C LYS A 405 -13.17 -39.78 26.22
N LEU A 406 -12.01 -40.09 26.81
CA LEU A 406 -11.81 -41.23 27.71
C LEU A 406 -12.61 -41.06 29.00
N GLN A 407 -12.64 -39.87 29.60
CA GLN A 407 -13.44 -39.57 30.77
C GLN A 407 -14.95 -39.65 30.48
N ALA A 408 -15.40 -39.14 29.34
CA ALA A 408 -16.80 -39.22 28.92
C ALA A 408 -17.24 -40.68 28.67
N VAL A 409 -16.38 -41.53 28.13
CA VAL A 409 -16.63 -42.96 27.90
C VAL A 409 -16.64 -43.74 29.23
N THR A 410 -15.78 -43.40 30.20
CA THR A 410 -15.76 -44.02 31.53
C THR A 410 -16.96 -43.59 32.35
N LEU A 411 -17.41 -42.34 32.27
CA LEU A 411 -18.63 -41.86 32.92
C LEU A 411 -19.89 -42.53 32.36
N ASN A 412 -19.94 -42.82 31.08
CA ASN A 412 -21.10 -43.45 30.43
C ASN A 412 -21.13 -44.99 30.63
N ARG A 413 -20.02 -45.61 31.08
CA ARG A 413 -19.91 -47.05 31.34
C ARG A 413 -20.12 -47.43 32.79
N ASN A 414 -20.06 -46.49 33.75
CA ASN A 414 -20.24 -46.71 35.17
C ASN A 414 -21.56 -46.10 35.72
N GLY A 415 -22.69 -46.54 35.13
CA GLY A 415 -24.01 -46.41 35.76
C GLY A 415 -24.22 -47.47 36.86
N SER A 416 -23.27 -47.70 37.75
CA SER A 416 -23.51 -48.50 38.99
C SER A 416 -22.44 -48.17 40.01
N GLN A 417 -22.93 -47.80 41.17
CA GLN A 417 -22.18 -47.44 42.36
C GLN A 417 -21.16 -48.51 42.79
N ARG A 418 -19.91 -48.08 43.00
CA ARG A 418 -19.03 -48.55 44.08
C ARG A 418 -17.90 -47.55 44.28
N SER A 419 -17.83 -47.05 45.50
CA SER A 419 -16.75 -46.24 46.05
C SER A 419 -15.45 -47.02 46.06
N PRO A 420 -14.33 -46.48 45.50
CA PRO A 420 -13.02 -47.05 45.77
C PRO A 420 -12.24 -46.17 46.74
N THR A 421 -11.85 -46.80 47.83
CA THR A 421 -10.76 -46.42 48.75
C THR A 421 -9.48 -46.09 48.00
N PHE A 422 -8.90 -44.93 48.32
CA PHE A 422 -7.63 -44.47 47.82
C PHE A 422 -6.44 -45.26 48.40
N PRO A 423 -5.48 -45.71 47.62
CA PRO A 423 -4.14 -45.94 48.09
C PRO A 423 -3.25 -44.72 47.87
N ARG A 424 -2.80 -44.19 48.98
CA ARG A 424 -1.78 -43.16 49.10
C ARG A 424 -0.43 -43.82 48.80
N ASN A 425 0.31 -43.26 47.83
CA ASN A 425 1.76 -43.25 47.65
C ASN A 425 2.17 -43.56 46.19
N VAL A 426 2.43 -42.51 45.43
CA VAL A 426 3.51 -42.51 44.47
C VAL A 426 4.28 -41.19 44.61
N ARG A 427 5.47 -41.33 45.06
CA ARG A 427 6.50 -40.33 45.31
C ARG A 427 6.90 -39.71 43.99
N ALA A 428 6.63 -38.42 43.79
CA ALA A 428 7.18 -37.66 42.69
C ALA A 428 8.69 -37.47 42.84
N GLN A 429 9.48 -38.15 42.08
CA GLN A 429 10.88 -37.82 41.88
C GLN A 429 11.02 -36.61 40.98
N SER A 430 11.35 -35.46 41.56
CA SER A 430 11.82 -34.29 40.89
C SER A 430 13.24 -34.52 40.39
N ILE A 431 13.43 -34.66 39.11
CA ILE A 431 14.74 -34.56 38.50
C ILE A 431 15.01 -33.06 38.24
N LEU A 432 15.75 -32.47 39.16
CA LEU A 432 16.47 -31.23 38.96
C LEU A 432 17.70 -31.56 38.08
N GLN A 433 17.68 -31.20 36.83
CA GLN A 433 18.88 -31.06 36.04
C GLN A 433 19.27 -29.57 36.02
N THR A 434 20.27 -29.29 36.82
CA THR A 434 21.10 -28.09 36.83
C THR A 434 21.93 -28.09 35.55
N GLU A 435 21.61 -27.23 34.61
CA GLU A 435 22.58 -26.86 33.58
C GLU A 435 23.31 -25.61 34.04
N THR A 436 24.52 -25.80 34.48
CA THR A 436 25.57 -24.79 34.60
C THR A 436 25.98 -24.39 33.19
N SER A 437 25.76 -23.15 32.87
CA SER A 437 26.34 -22.44 31.76
C SER A 437 27.81 -22.15 32.01
N VAL A 438 28.62 -22.24 31.00
CA VAL A 438 29.85 -21.43 30.88
C VAL A 438 30.05 -21.10 29.41
N LEU A 439 30.25 -19.79 29.19
CA LEU A 439 30.75 -19.04 28.04
C LEU A 439 29.84 -18.80 26.87
#